data_a067a39edf8b7bb14501eff0ba9ce00a
#
_entry.id   a067a39edf8b7bb14501eff0ba9ce00a
#
_cell.length_a   1.000
_cell.length_b   1.000
_cell.length_c   1.000
_cell.angle_alpha   90.00
_cell.angle_beta   90.00
_cell.angle_gamma   90.00
#
_symmetry.space_group_name_H-M   'P 1'
#
loop_
_entity.id
_entity.type
_entity.pdbx_description
1 polymer ?
#
loop_
_entity_poly.entity_id
_entity_poly.type
_entity_poly.pdbx_seq_one_letter_code
_entity_poly.pdbx_strand_id
1 'polypeptide(L)'
;MEIAALVSGGVDSSVSVVRLKEMGYDPTIFYIKIGMEDKDGYIDCPSEEDIEITSYIAKKYGCKFEIVSLQEEYWESVVSYTIEAVRRGLTPNPDMMCNKLIKFGAFERKWGHCFDKIATGHYCTTTQINDKVFLSTAKDKVKDQTYFLGQINYLQVSKLMFPIGDMLKSEVREKARETRLPSAERKDSQGICFLGKIVYLT
;
A
#
# COMPACT_ATOMS: atom_id res chain seq x y z
N MET A 1 10.63 18.52 -1.34
CA MET A 1 9.56 17.79 -0.63
C MET A 1 10.02 16.35 -0.50
N GLU A 2 10.16 15.88 0.72
CA GLU A 2 10.57 14.52 1.04
C GLU A 2 9.35 13.60 1.01
N ILE A 3 9.43 12.50 0.24
CA ILE A 3 8.31 11.58 0.05
C ILE A 3 8.71 10.16 0.47
N ALA A 4 7.93 9.54 1.35
CA ALA A 4 7.98 8.11 1.60
C ALA A 4 7.00 7.39 0.66
N ALA A 5 7.48 6.52 -0.22
CA ALA A 5 6.64 5.70 -1.09
C ALA A 5 6.50 4.29 -0.51
N LEU A 6 5.27 3.89 -0.15
CA LEU A 6 4.98 2.55 0.33
C LEU A 6 4.75 1.61 -0.86
N VAL A 7 5.67 0.67 -1.06
CA VAL A 7 5.68 -0.23 -2.22
C VAL A 7 5.63 -1.68 -1.76
N SER A 8 4.68 -2.44 -2.30
CA SER A 8 4.40 -3.83 -1.93
C SER A 8 4.79 -4.84 -3.01
N GLY A 9 5.57 -4.45 -4.02
CA GLY A 9 5.88 -5.31 -5.17
C GLY A 9 4.74 -5.50 -6.18
N GLY A 10 3.52 -5.05 -5.88
CA GLY A 10 2.40 -5.07 -6.80
C GLY A 10 2.49 -4.00 -7.89
N VAL A 11 1.77 -4.19 -9.01
CA VAL A 11 1.83 -3.29 -10.17
C VAL A 11 1.46 -1.84 -9.82
N ASP A 12 0.44 -1.63 -9.00
CA ASP A 12 -0.08 -0.31 -8.67
C ASP A 12 0.93 0.51 -7.85
N SER A 13 1.49 -0.09 -6.81
CA SER A 13 2.53 0.55 -6.00
C SER A 13 3.83 0.78 -6.77
N SER A 14 4.16 -0.13 -7.71
CA SER A 14 5.33 0.01 -8.58
C SER A 14 5.18 1.20 -9.55
N VAL A 15 4.01 1.33 -10.19
CA VAL A 15 3.72 2.46 -11.10
C VAL A 15 3.63 3.78 -10.33
N SER A 16 3.22 3.76 -9.06
CA SER A 16 3.26 4.97 -8.23
C SER A 16 4.67 5.57 -8.13
N VAL A 17 5.72 4.73 -8.07
CA VAL A 17 7.11 5.21 -8.08
C VAL A 17 7.44 5.86 -9.43
N VAL A 18 7.04 5.23 -10.55
CA VAL A 18 7.23 5.81 -11.89
C VAL A 18 6.60 7.19 -11.98
N ARG A 19 5.35 7.31 -11.55
CA ARG A 19 4.61 8.59 -11.54
C ARG A 19 5.28 9.65 -10.68
N LEU A 20 5.77 9.28 -9.50
CA LEU A 20 6.51 10.22 -8.64
C LEU A 20 7.78 10.74 -9.34
N LYS A 21 8.52 9.88 -10.02
CA LYS A 21 9.70 10.27 -10.80
C LYS A 21 9.33 11.16 -11.99
N GLU A 22 8.24 10.87 -12.71
CA GLU A 22 7.73 11.73 -13.80
C GLU A 22 7.30 13.10 -13.28
N MET A 23 6.80 13.20 -12.05
CA MET A 23 6.48 14.44 -11.36
C MET A 23 7.70 15.20 -10.82
N GLY A 24 8.91 14.66 -10.98
CA GLY A 24 10.17 15.27 -10.54
C GLY A 24 10.53 15.03 -9.07
N TYR A 25 9.93 14.02 -8.42
CA TYR A 25 10.25 13.66 -7.04
C TYR A 25 11.26 12.52 -6.96
N ASP A 26 12.04 12.53 -5.88
CA ASP A 26 12.96 11.46 -5.50
C ASP A 26 12.48 10.79 -4.19
N PRO A 27 11.55 9.82 -4.27
CA PRO A 27 11.00 9.21 -3.08
C PRO A 27 11.99 8.24 -2.42
N THR A 28 11.91 8.11 -1.10
CA THR A 28 12.45 6.94 -0.39
C THR A 28 11.41 5.85 -0.43
N ILE A 29 11.77 4.68 -0.94
CA ILE A 29 10.87 3.53 -1.06
C ILE A 29 10.93 2.71 0.23
N PHE A 30 9.77 2.39 0.77
CA PHE A 30 9.60 1.53 1.93
C PHE A 30 8.81 0.28 1.57
N TYR A 31 9.36 -0.88 1.90
CA TYR A 31 8.62 -2.12 1.97
C TYR A 31 8.27 -2.41 3.43
N ILE A 32 6.97 -2.52 3.74
CA ILE A 32 6.50 -2.83 5.09
C ILE A 32 6.27 -4.33 5.21
N LYS A 33 7.08 -5.00 6.03
CA LYS A 33 6.93 -6.42 6.35
C LYS A 33 5.87 -6.58 7.45
N ILE A 34 4.76 -7.27 7.13
CA ILE A 34 3.63 -7.54 8.04
C ILE A 34 3.31 -9.04 8.17
N GLY A 35 3.76 -9.87 7.24
CA GLY A 35 3.57 -11.31 7.27
C GLY A 35 4.32 -11.97 8.44
N MET A 36 3.81 -13.08 8.96
CA MET A 36 4.54 -13.89 9.94
C MET A 36 5.66 -14.68 9.25
N GLU A 37 6.81 -14.75 9.90
CA GLU A 37 7.80 -15.77 9.58
C GLU A 37 7.31 -17.07 10.22
N ASP A 38 6.96 -18.03 9.40
CA ASP A 38 6.65 -19.35 9.89
C ASP A 38 7.96 -20.05 10.28
N LYS A 39 8.07 -20.41 11.56
CA LYS A 39 9.20 -21.20 12.04
C LYS A 39 9.20 -22.63 11.46
N ASP A 40 8.09 -23.06 10.90
CA ASP A 40 7.89 -24.42 10.37
C ASP A 40 7.77 -24.50 8.84
N GLY A 41 7.94 -23.40 8.10
CA GLY A 41 8.04 -23.39 6.63
C GLY A 41 6.72 -23.65 5.87
N TYR A 42 5.56 -23.55 6.52
CA TYR A 42 4.26 -23.87 5.91
C TYR A 42 3.48 -22.66 5.33
N ILE A 43 3.92 -21.45 5.59
CA ILE A 43 3.29 -20.26 4.98
C ILE A 43 4.25 -19.72 3.92
N ASP A 44 3.95 -20.04 2.66
CA ASP A 44 4.60 -19.45 1.50
C ASP A 44 4.29 -17.95 1.48
N CYS A 45 5.11 -17.17 2.18
CA CYS A 45 4.95 -15.73 2.26
C CYS A 45 5.57 -15.13 0.99
N PRO A 46 4.78 -14.48 0.11
CA PRO A 46 5.31 -13.87 -1.13
C PRO A 46 6.26 -12.70 -0.88
N SER A 47 6.71 -12.52 0.36
CA SER A 47 7.52 -11.39 0.79
C SER A 47 8.89 -11.31 0.09
N GLU A 48 9.52 -12.43 -0.23
CA GLU A 48 10.85 -12.42 -0.90
C GLU A 48 10.73 -11.89 -2.32
N GLU A 49 9.79 -12.42 -3.12
CA GLU A 49 9.53 -11.92 -4.47
C GLU A 49 9.10 -10.45 -4.47
N ASP A 50 8.27 -10.05 -3.51
CA ASP A 50 7.82 -8.66 -3.36
C ASP A 50 8.99 -7.72 -3.03
N ILE A 51 9.91 -8.16 -2.16
CA ILE A 51 11.12 -7.43 -1.79
C ILE A 51 12.07 -7.33 -3.00
N GLU A 52 12.27 -8.42 -3.75
CA GLU A 52 13.09 -8.42 -4.95
C GLU A 52 12.58 -7.43 -5.99
N ILE A 53 11.27 -7.46 -6.28
CA ILE A 53 10.62 -6.52 -7.20
C ILE A 53 10.78 -5.09 -6.72
N THR A 54 10.54 -4.83 -5.44
CA THR A 54 10.64 -3.48 -4.87
C THR A 54 12.09 -2.98 -4.92
N SER A 55 13.05 -3.83 -4.58
CA SER A 55 14.50 -3.53 -4.67
C SER A 55 14.92 -3.23 -6.10
N TYR A 56 14.45 -4.04 -7.07
CA TYR A 56 14.69 -3.77 -8.49
C TYR A 56 14.18 -2.38 -8.91
N ILE A 57 12.97 -2.02 -8.51
CA ILE A 57 12.38 -0.72 -8.83
C ILE A 57 13.19 0.41 -8.22
N ALA A 58 13.58 0.29 -6.96
CA ALA A 58 14.41 1.27 -6.27
C ALA A 58 15.74 1.48 -7.02
N LYS A 59 16.42 0.40 -7.37
CA LYS A 59 17.68 0.45 -8.14
C LYS A 59 17.48 1.09 -9.52
N LYS A 60 16.42 0.69 -10.24
CA LYS A 60 16.12 1.20 -11.59
C LYS A 60 15.88 2.71 -11.61
N TYR A 61 15.20 3.25 -10.59
CA TYR A 61 14.87 4.67 -10.51
C TYR A 61 15.81 5.49 -9.60
N GLY A 62 16.87 4.89 -9.08
CA GLY A 62 17.86 5.56 -8.23
C GLY A 62 17.29 6.03 -6.89
N CYS A 63 16.28 5.31 -6.35
CA CYS A 63 15.64 5.66 -5.09
C CYS A 63 16.32 4.94 -3.91
N LYS A 64 16.33 5.57 -2.73
CA LYS A 64 16.65 4.86 -1.49
C LYS A 64 15.60 3.79 -1.23
N PHE A 65 16.04 2.65 -0.67
CA PHE A 65 15.15 1.53 -0.36
C PHE A 65 15.37 1.05 1.08
N GLU A 66 14.29 0.94 1.82
CA GLU A 66 14.28 0.48 3.20
C GLU A 66 13.22 -0.60 3.41
N ILE A 67 13.57 -1.64 4.16
CA ILE A 67 12.64 -2.66 4.62
C ILE A 67 12.39 -2.40 6.10
N VAL A 68 11.12 -2.25 6.45
CA VAL A 68 10.71 -1.98 7.82
C VAL A 68 9.73 -3.04 8.30
N SER A 69 9.90 -3.54 9.52
CA SER A 69 9.00 -4.53 10.11
C SER A 69 7.95 -3.84 10.98
N LEU A 70 6.69 -4.17 10.71
CA LEU A 70 5.52 -3.82 11.53
C LEU A 70 4.69 -5.08 11.82
N GLN A 71 5.35 -6.25 11.90
CA GLN A 71 4.70 -7.54 12.14
C GLN A 71 3.99 -7.58 13.48
N GLU A 72 4.65 -7.10 14.54
CA GLU A 72 4.12 -7.07 15.89
C GLU A 72 2.88 -6.15 15.97
N GLU A 73 3.01 -4.92 15.47
CA GLU A 73 1.90 -3.96 15.45
C GLU A 73 0.71 -4.44 14.61
N TYR A 74 1.01 -5.14 13.50
CA TYR A 74 -0.03 -5.70 12.65
C TYR A 74 -0.79 -6.81 13.37
N TRP A 75 -0.07 -7.70 14.04
CA TRP A 75 -0.66 -8.79 14.81
C TRP A 75 -1.52 -8.27 15.98
N GLU A 76 -0.95 -7.37 16.79
CA GLU A 76 -1.62 -6.83 17.96
C GLU A 76 -2.86 -5.99 17.63
N SER A 77 -2.85 -5.27 16.51
CA SER A 77 -3.95 -4.35 16.19
C SER A 77 -4.91 -4.92 15.12
N VAL A 78 -4.41 -5.36 13.95
CA VAL A 78 -5.27 -5.75 12.83
C VAL A 78 -5.77 -7.18 12.98
N VAL A 79 -4.89 -8.13 13.31
CA VAL A 79 -5.27 -9.54 13.46
C VAL A 79 -6.17 -9.71 14.68
N SER A 80 -5.80 -9.13 15.81
CA SER A 80 -6.60 -9.19 17.03
C SER A 80 -7.98 -8.58 16.86
N TYR A 81 -8.08 -7.42 16.19
CA TYR A 81 -9.36 -6.84 15.80
C TYR A 81 -10.20 -7.79 14.94
N THR A 82 -9.56 -8.42 13.95
CA THR A 82 -10.25 -9.33 13.03
C THR A 82 -10.81 -10.55 13.77
N ILE A 83 -9.99 -11.17 14.63
CA ILE A 83 -10.42 -12.33 15.44
C ILE A 83 -11.57 -11.95 16.36
N GLU A 84 -11.47 -10.82 17.06
CA GLU A 84 -12.52 -10.37 17.99
C GLU A 84 -13.83 -10.06 17.26
N ALA A 85 -13.78 -9.40 16.11
CA ALA A 85 -14.96 -9.11 15.31
C ALA A 85 -15.66 -10.40 14.84
N VAL A 86 -14.88 -11.40 14.36
CA VAL A 86 -15.43 -12.69 13.94
C VAL A 86 -16.04 -13.45 15.12
N ARG A 87 -15.41 -13.46 16.30
CA ARG A 87 -15.99 -14.07 17.52
C ARG A 87 -17.33 -13.46 17.91
N ARG A 88 -17.55 -12.20 17.59
CA ARG A 88 -18.83 -11.49 17.81
C ARG A 88 -19.83 -11.66 16.68
N GLY A 89 -19.54 -12.50 15.68
CA GLY A 89 -20.42 -12.72 14.51
C GLY A 89 -20.43 -11.56 13.51
N LEU A 90 -19.42 -10.67 13.55
CA LEU A 90 -19.28 -9.57 12.62
C LEU A 90 -18.38 -9.95 11.45
N THR A 91 -18.54 -9.27 10.32
CA THR A 91 -17.64 -9.38 9.16
C THR A 91 -16.64 -8.21 9.21
N PRO A 92 -15.40 -8.41 9.68
CA PRO A 92 -14.39 -7.36 9.74
C PRO A 92 -13.86 -6.99 8.36
N ASN A 93 -13.32 -5.77 8.24
CA ASN A 93 -12.51 -5.37 7.10
C ASN A 93 -11.07 -5.07 7.58
N PRO A 94 -10.17 -6.05 7.55
CA PRO A 94 -8.78 -5.89 8.00
C PRO A 94 -7.99 -4.90 7.16
N ASP A 95 -8.32 -4.72 5.86
CA ASP A 95 -7.60 -3.78 4.98
C ASP A 95 -7.82 -2.32 5.41
N MET A 96 -9.06 -1.97 5.82
CA MET A 96 -9.34 -0.64 6.38
C MET A 96 -8.52 -0.39 7.65
N MET A 97 -8.44 -1.40 8.53
CA MET A 97 -7.69 -1.30 9.78
C MET A 97 -6.18 -1.26 9.52
N CYS A 98 -5.69 -2.04 8.54
CA CYS A 98 -4.30 -1.99 8.10
C CYS A 98 -3.92 -0.58 7.60
N ASN A 99 -4.75 0.04 6.76
CA ASN A 99 -4.50 1.39 6.30
C ASN A 99 -4.41 2.38 7.49
N LYS A 100 -5.42 2.35 8.39
CA LYS A 100 -5.50 3.26 9.54
C LYS A 100 -4.39 3.06 10.57
N LEU A 101 -4.14 1.80 10.96
CA LEU A 101 -3.31 1.49 12.13
C LEU A 101 -1.86 1.21 11.77
N ILE A 102 -1.60 0.64 10.60
CA ILE A 102 -0.26 0.21 10.16
C ILE A 102 0.33 1.23 9.20
N LYS A 103 -0.21 1.35 7.97
CA LYS A 103 0.39 2.19 6.92
C LYS A 103 0.41 3.67 7.27
N PHE A 104 -0.69 4.20 7.82
CA PHE A 104 -0.80 5.62 8.16
C PHE A 104 -0.83 5.87 9.67
N GLY A 105 -0.63 4.82 10.47
CA GLY A 105 -0.52 4.85 11.92
C GLY A 105 0.90 4.53 12.38
N ALA A 106 1.23 3.25 12.54
CA ALA A 106 2.51 2.79 13.06
C ALA A 106 3.70 3.21 12.18
N PHE A 107 3.59 3.07 10.85
CA PHE A 107 4.62 3.52 9.92
C PHE A 107 4.86 5.03 10.04
N GLU A 108 3.79 5.83 10.05
CA GLU A 108 3.90 7.28 10.17
C GLU A 108 4.60 7.68 11.47
N ARG A 109 4.25 7.08 12.61
CA ARG A 109 4.89 7.37 13.90
C ARG A 109 6.36 7.01 13.97
N LYS A 110 6.76 5.88 13.33
CA LYS A 110 8.15 5.38 13.44
C LYS A 110 9.08 6.02 12.41
N TRP A 111 8.61 6.24 11.17
CA TRP A 111 9.43 6.71 10.05
C TRP A 111 8.79 7.85 9.25
N GLY A 112 7.48 7.76 9.02
CA GLY A 112 6.76 8.69 8.14
C GLY A 112 6.77 10.14 8.60
N HIS A 113 6.99 10.37 9.90
CA HIS A 113 7.06 11.72 10.47
C HIS A 113 8.24 12.56 9.90
N CYS A 114 9.28 11.90 9.40
CA CYS A 114 10.43 12.56 8.75
C CYS A 114 10.15 13.00 7.30
N PHE A 115 9.00 12.66 6.75
CA PHE A 115 8.61 12.94 5.37
C PHE A 115 7.45 13.92 5.30
N ASP A 116 7.44 14.75 4.27
CA ASP A 116 6.34 15.70 4.01
C ASP A 116 5.08 14.96 3.55
N LYS A 117 5.24 13.87 2.75
CA LYS A 117 4.15 13.08 2.19
C LYS A 117 4.45 11.57 2.26
N ILE A 118 3.37 10.80 2.36
CA ILE A 118 3.38 9.34 2.21
C ILE A 118 2.59 9.00 0.95
N ALA A 119 3.28 8.43 -0.04
CA ALA A 119 2.68 8.04 -1.31
C ALA A 119 2.33 6.54 -1.30
N THR A 120 1.19 6.20 -1.87
CA THR A 120 0.72 4.80 -1.99
C THR A 120 0.07 4.53 -3.34
N GLY A 121 -0.01 3.25 -3.72
CA GLY A 121 -0.68 2.78 -4.93
C GLY A 121 -2.20 2.64 -4.83
N HIS A 122 -2.87 3.36 -3.94
CA HIS A 122 -4.33 3.33 -3.87
C HIS A 122 -4.97 4.13 -5.02
N TYR A 123 -6.06 3.60 -5.57
CA TYR A 123 -6.95 4.32 -6.46
C TYR A 123 -7.84 5.25 -5.65
N CYS A 124 -7.32 6.42 -5.39
CA CYS A 124 -7.94 7.49 -4.64
C CYS A 124 -7.30 8.82 -5.08
N THR A 125 -7.96 9.94 -4.83
CA THR A 125 -7.37 11.28 -5.02
C THR A 125 -7.58 12.13 -3.78
N THR A 126 -6.95 13.30 -3.75
CA THR A 126 -7.24 14.33 -2.76
C THR A 126 -7.67 15.62 -3.44
N THR A 127 -8.63 16.30 -2.84
CA THR A 127 -9.10 17.63 -3.29
C THR A 127 -8.90 18.63 -2.17
N GLN A 128 -8.38 19.80 -2.52
CA GLN A 128 -8.25 20.92 -1.58
C GLN A 128 -9.44 21.86 -1.72
N ILE A 129 -10.11 22.12 -0.61
CA ILE A 129 -11.25 23.05 -0.52
C ILE A 129 -11.03 23.93 0.71
N ASN A 130 -10.94 25.26 0.52
CA ASN A 130 -10.75 26.21 1.62
C ASN A 130 -9.63 25.81 2.59
N ASP A 131 -8.43 25.54 2.06
CA ASP A 131 -7.22 25.13 2.79
C ASP A 131 -7.32 23.78 3.52
N LYS A 132 -8.41 23.03 3.32
CA LYS A 132 -8.58 21.66 3.85
C LYS A 132 -8.44 20.64 2.73
N VAL A 133 -7.78 19.53 3.07
CA VAL A 133 -7.59 18.39 2.16
C VAL A 133 -8.65 17.33 2.45
N PHE A 134 -9.32 16.87 1.41
CA PHE A 134 -10.35 15.83 1.48
C PHE A 134 -9.95 14.65 0.59
N LEU A 135 -10.33 13.44 0.99
CA LEU A 135 -10.31 12.28 0.09
C LEU A 135 -11.35 12.46 -0.99
N SER A 136 -10.98 12.12 -2.21
CA SER A 136 -11.86 12.13 -3.38
C SER A 136 -11.73 10.82 -4.14
N THR A 137 -12.79 10.44 -4.84
CA THR A 137 -12.81 9.21 -5.63
C THR A 137 -11.78 9.24 -6.75
N ALA A 138 -11.28 8.05 -7.12
CA ALA A 138 -10.37 7.89 -8.24
C ALA A 138 -11.05 8.17 -9.60
N LYS A 139 -10.23 8.36 -10.64
CA LYS A 139 -10.67 8.39 -12.04
C LYS A 139 -11.33 7.06 -12.43
N ASP A 140 -10.73 5.93 -12.05
CA ASP A 140 -11.27 4.59 -12.28
C ASP A 140 -12.35 4.26 -11.24
N LYS A 141 -13.61 4.34 -11.65
CA LYS A 141 -14.75 4.09 -10.75
C LYS A 141 -14.92 2.62 -10.37
N VAL A 142 -14.36 1.70 -11.16
CA VAL A 142 -14.42 0.25 -10.87
C VAL A 142 -13.35 -0.13 -9.84
N LYS A 143 -12.19 0.53 -9.90
CA LYS A 143 -11.06 0.30 -8.99
C LYS A 143 -11.00 1.27 -7.80
N ASP A 144 -11.95 2.19 -7.68
CA ASP A 144 -11.96 3.16 -6.58
C ASP A 144 -11.79 2.48 -5.22
N GLN A 145 -10.83 2.97 -4.45
CA GLN A 145 -10.44 2.42 -3.14
C GLN A 145 -10.64 3.43 -2.01
N THR A 146 -11.37 4.51 -2.26
CA THR A 146 -11.61 5.56 -1.26
C THR A 146 -12.24 5.00 0.02
N TYR A 147 -13.13 4.01 -0.11
CA TYR A 147 -13.80 3.40 1.05
C TYR A 147 -12.82 2.68 1.99
N PHE A 148 -11.73 2.09 1.49
CA PHE A 148 -10.69 1.48 2.33
C PHE A 148 -9.95 2.49 3.22
N LEU A 149 -10.10 3.78 2.92
CA LEU A 149 -9.51 4.89 3.65
C LEU A 149 -10.52 5.61 4.55
N GLY A 150 -11.77 5.14 4.62
CA GLY A 150 -12.84 5.77 5.39
C GLY A 150 -12.64 5.80 6.91
N GLN A 151 -11.63 5.09 7.43
CA GLN A 151 -11.30 5.07 8.86
C GLN A 151 -10.11 5.97 9.25
N ILE A 152 -9.41 6.58 8.27
CA ILE A 152 -8.27 7.47 8.56
C ILE A 152 -8.77 8.86 8.99
N ASN A 153 -7.96 9.54 9.80
CA ASN A 153 -8.29 10.87 10.28
C ASN A 153 -7.71 11.97 9.36
N TYR A 154 -8.09 13.22 9.63
CA TYR A 154 -7.67 14.38 8.85
C TYR A 154 -6.14 14.55 8.75
N LEU A 155 -5.42 14.36 9.86
CA LEU A 155 -3.95 14.48 9.88
C LEU A 155 -3.30 13.43 8.97
N GLN A 156 -3.84 12.22 8.98
CA GLN A 156 -3.39 11.17 8.05
C GLN A 156 -3.67 11.57 6.60
N VAL A 157 -4.91 11.98 6.28
CA VAL A 157 -5.28 12.41 4.92
C VAL A 157 -4.37 13.52 4.40
N SER A 158 -4.06 14.51 5.23
CA SER A 158 -3.26 15.67 4.83
C SER A 158 -1.83 15.31 4.40
N LYS A 159 -1.31 14.17 4.87
CA LYS A 159 0.02 13.64 4.51
C LYS A 159 0.00 12.71 3.29
N LEU A 160 -1.16 12.28 2.80
CA LEU A 160 -1.23 11.28 1.74
C LEU A 160 -1.05 11.87 0.35
N MET A 161 -0.50 11.03 -0.54
CA MET A 161 -0.36 11.26 -1.96
C MET A 161 -0.70 9.98 -2.73
N PHE A 162 -1.49 10.11 -3.79
CA PHE A 162 -1.98 8.99 -4.59
C PHE A 162 -1.57 9.16 -6.06
N PRO A 163 -0.34 8.79 -6.43
CA PRO A 163 0.23 9.11 -7.75
C PRO A 163 -0.51 8.50 -8.94
N ILE A 164 -1.32 7.46 -8.70
CA ILE A 164 -2.11 6.77 -9.73
C ILE A 164 -3.61 7.04 -9.64
N GLY A 165 -4.05 7.90 -8.74
CA GLY A 165 -5.48 8.18 -8.52
C GLY A 165 -6.19 8.80 -9.73
N ASP A 166 -5.46 9.46 -10.61
CA ASP A 166 -5.91 10.06 -11.87
C ASP A 166 -5.78 9.11 -13.08
N MET A 167 -5.48 7.83 -12.86
CA MET A 167 -5.28 6.82 -13.90
C MET A 167 -6.37 5.74 -13.87
N LEU A 168 -6.69 5.20 -15.06
CA LEU A 168 -7.44 3.95 -15.17
C LEU A 168 -6.51 2.76 -14.91
N LYS A 169 -7.05 1.63 -14.45
CA LYS A 169 -6.27 0.40 -14.24
C LYS A 169 -5.57 -0.08 -15.53
N SER A 170 -6.22 0.09 -16.67
CA SER A 170 -5.62 -0.21 -17.99
C SER A 170 -4.40 0.66 -18.27
N GLU A 171 -4.47 1.96 -17.97
CA GLU A 171 -3.37 2.91 -18.13
C GLU A 171 -2.19 2.56 -17.20
N VAL A 172 -2.49 2.15 -15.96
CA VAL A 172 -1.47 1.67 -15.01
C VAL A 172 -0.78 0.41 -15.53
N ARG A 173 -1.53 -0.56 -16.06
CA ARG A 173 -0.95 -1.77 -16.68
C ARG A 173 -0.09 -1.46 -17.91
N GLU A 174 -0.56 -0.57 -18.77
CA GLU A 174 0.19 -0.12 -19.93
C GLU A 174 1.50 0.56 -19.53
N LYS A 175 1.44 1.51 -18.59
CA LYS A 175 2.62 2.19 -18.03
C LYS A 175 3.64 1.18 -17.46
N ALA A 176 3.17 0.16 -16.74
CA ALA A 176 4.03 -0.88 -16.19
C ALA A 176 4.76 -1.66 -17.30
N ARG A 177 4.08 -1.98 -18.43
CA ARG A 177 4.68 -2.65 -19.59
C ARG A 177 5.67 -1.75 -20.31
N GLU A 178 5.28 -0.52 -20.65
CA GLU A 178 6.14 0.49 -21.30
C GLU A 178 7.44 0.69 -20.52
N THR A 179 7.33 0.78 -19.21
CA THR A 179 8.48 0.96 -18.32
C THR A 179 9.15 -0.36 -17.92
N ARG A 180 8.73 -1.49 -18.48
CA ARG A 180 9.30 -2.83 -18.25
C ARG A 180 9.48 -3.15 -16.77
N LEU A 181 8.40 -2.95 -15.98
CA LEU A 181 8.40 -3.32 -14.57
C LEU A 181 8.21 -4.84 -14.42
N PRO A 182 8.93 -5.50 -13.51
CA PRO A 182 8.73 -6.94 -13.24
C PRO A 182 7.29 -7.27 -12.81
N SER A 183 6.63 -6.31 -12.17
CA SER A 183 5.25 -6.44 -11.70
C SER A 183 4.18 -6.29 -12.80
N ALA A 184 4.54 -5.98 -14.07
CA ALA A 184 3.57 -5.64 -15.13
C ALA A 184 2.51 -6.72 -15.36
N GLU A 185 2.89 -8.00 -15.32
CA GLU A 185 2.00 -9.14 -15.57
C GLU A 185 1.50 -9.81 -14.26
N ARG A 186 1.89 -9.29 -13.10
CA ARG A 186 1.39 -9.82 -11.82
C ARG A 186 -0.12 -9.59 -11.71
N LYS A 187 -0.82 -10.62 -11.23
CA LYS A 187 -2.25 -10.50 -10.89
C LYS A 187 -2.42 -9.53 -9.71
N ASP A 188 -3.57 -8.86 -9.68
CA ASP A 188 -3.94 -8.05 -8.51
C ASP A 188 -4.03 -8.95 -7.29
N SER A 189 -3.61 -8.44 -6.12
CA SER A 189 -3.74 -9.16 -4.85
C SER A 189 -5.21 -9.49 -4.60
N GLN A 190 -5.47 -10.77 -4.31
CA GLN A 190 -6.79 -11.26 -3.94
C GLN A 190 -6.69 -11.94 -2.58
N GLY A 191 -7.59 -11.59 -1.67
CA GLY A 191 -7.63 -12.16 -0.34
C GLY A 191 -7.22 -11.18 0.76
N ILE A 192 -7.16 -11.69 1.98
CA ILE A 192 -6.79 -10.95 3.18
C ILE A 192 -5.28 -11.07 3.37
N CYS A 193 -4.58 -9.95 3.54
CA CYS A 193 -3.11 -9.87 3.53
C CYS A 193 -2.39 -10.87 4.47
N PHE A 194 -2.98 -11.26 5.59
CA PHE A 194 -2.35 -12.19 6.55
C PHE A 194 -2.79 -13.65 6.42
N LEU A 195 -3.83 -13.94 5.64
CA LEU A 195 -4.34 -15.30 5.41
C LEU A 195 -3.79 -15.91 4.10
N GLY A 196 -3.03 -15.14 3.33
CA GLY A 196 -2.55 -15.58 2.02
C GLY A 196 -3.69 -15.85 1.03
N LYS A 197 -3.47 -16.75 0.08
CA LYS A 197 -4.50 -17.19 -0.87
C LYS A 197 -5.43 -18.19 -0.17
N ILE A 198 -6.65 -17.76 0.14
CA ILE A 198 -7.70 -18.68 0.58
C ILE A 198 -8.20 -19.42 -0.66
N VAL A 199 -7.91 -20.71 -0.75
CA VAL A 199 -8.54 -21.61 -1.73
C VAL A 199 -9.90 -21.98 -1.17
N TYR A 200 -10.97 -21.41 -1.72
CA TYR A 200 -12.31 -21.91 -1.43
C TYR A 200 -12.44 -23.28 -2.09
N LEU A 201 -12.50 -24.33 -1.29
CA LEU A 201 -12.93 -25.65 -1.74
C LEU A 201 -14.43 -25.54 -2.00
N THR A 202 -14.82 -25.49 -3.29
CA THR A 202 -16.20 -25.65 -3.76
C THR A 202 -16.63 -27.10 -3.68
#